data_b959406bd0faad574cffc56541c754c0
#
_entry.id   b959406bd0faad574cffc56541c754c0
#
_cell.length_a   1.000
_cell.length_b   1.000
_cell.length_c   1.000
_cell.angle_alpha   90.00
_cell.angle_beta   90.00
_cell.angle_gamma   90.00
#
_symmetry.space_group_name_H-M   'P 1'
#
loop_
_entity.id
_entity.type
_entity.pdbx_description
1 polymer ?
#
loop_
_entity_poly.entity_id
_entity_poly.type
_entity_poly.pdbx_seq_one_letter_code
_entity_poly.pdbx_strand_id
1 'polypeptide(L)'
;MRARGEVALAVLLLAAAALMLSSLDSRSDVRLLEIGDADAELLLLPLLDGAVGPESLVFADDDDGDGGPFTGVSDGRVLRWVPAERRWAEHSSSAAPEDLLDSCRGSQDPGREHECGRPLGLKFNHATGELYVADAYHGLRVVSPDDGKVSRPVAPQWWRQGTGRPFSFANGVELDPETGAVYFTETSTRFQRREFLSIVISGDTTGRLLRYDPKSGEVEVLVDGLAFPNGLAMSRDGTHLLLAETTTGRILRYWLRPPAAKAAGAMEEVARLPWFPDNIRMSPRGGFWVGIHAKRGKIAEWCISYPWLRRVVLSLPPRHVQRASWLLNRLGRQVIAVRLSEEDGKVMEMISVHGDLQKVFRSVSEVEERNGSLWIGSVMSPFLGVYKL
;
A
#
# COMPACT_ATOMS: atom_id res chain seq x y z
N MET A 1 -26.77 -29.96 -9.43
CA MET A 1 -25.51 -30.57 -8.96
C MET A 1 -24.44 -30.73 -10.03
N ARG A 2 -24.75 -31.12 -11.29
CA ARG A 2 -23.75 -31.24 -12.38
C ARG A 2 -22.97 -29.94 -12.69
N ALA A 3 -23.64 -28.79 -12.82
CA ALA A 3 -22.97 -27.51 -13.11
C ALA A 3 -21.94 -27.06 -12.06
N ARG A 4 -22.16 -27.43 -10.77
CA ARG A 4 -21.19 -27.11 -9.71
C ARG A 4 -19.92 -27.97 -9.78
N GLY A 5 -20.04 -29.20 -10.25
CA GLY A 5 -18.89 -30.11 -10.48
C GLY A 5 -18.04 -29.68 -11.67
N GLU A 6 -18.67 -29.23 -12.76
CA GLU A 6 -17.98 -28.76 -13.96
C GLU A 6 -17.21 -27.46 -13.72
N VAL A 7 -17.76 -26.53 -12.94
CA VAL A 7 -17.08 -25.30 -12.54
C VAL A 7 -15.89 -25.61 -11.61
N ALA A 8 -16.05 -26.54 -10.67
CA ALA A 8 -14.94 -26.96 -9.79
C ALA A 8 -13.83 -27.64 -10.57
N LEU A 9 -14.15 -28.49 -11.54
CA LEU A 9 -13.19 -29.15 -12.40
C LEU A 9 -12.47 -28.16 -13.32
N ALA A 10 -13.17 -27.19 -13.89
CA ALA A 10 -12.57 -26.13 -14.70
C ALA A 10 -11.58 -25.26 -13.88
N VAL A 11 -11.93 -24.94 -12.65
CA VAL A 11 -11.03 -24.20 -11.72
C VAL A 11 -9.79 -25.03 -11.36
N LEU A 12 -9.94 -26.34 -11.15
CA LEU A 12 -8.80 -27.24 -10.86
C LEU A 12 -7.90 -27.44 -12.08
N LEU A 13 -8.44 -27.56 -13.28
CA LEU A 13 -7.67 -27.67 -14.52
C LEU A 13 -6.92 -26.38 -14.85
N LEU A 14 -7.53 -25.23 -14.62
CA LEU A 14 -6.88 -23.93 -14.76
C LEU A 14 -5.75 -23.74 -13.73
N ALA A 15 -5.94 -24.23 -12.51
CA ALA A 15 -4.92 -24.20 -11.47
C ALA A 15 -3.73 -25.10 -11.82
N ALA A 16 -3.97 -26.30 -12.36
CA ALA A 16 -2.93 -27.24 -12.79
C ALA A 16 -2.13 -26.69 -13.99
N ALA A 17 -2.80 -26.07 -14.98
CA ALA A 17 -2.14 -25.45 -16.13
C ALA A 17 -1.27 -24.24 -15.72
N ALA A 18 -1.71 -23.45 -14.73
CA ALA A 18 -0.93 -22.32 -14.19
C ALA A 18 0.33 -22.79 -13.46
N LEU A 19 0.29 -23.97 -12.80
CA LEU A 19 1.43 -24.57 -12.11
C LEU A 19 2.52 -25.05 -13.09
N MET A 20 2.14 -25.62 -14.23
CA MET A 20 3.11 -26.13 -15.22
C MET A 20 3.88 -25.02 -15.97
N LEU A 21 3.38 -23.79 -15.98
CA LEU A 21 3.96 -22.67 -16.72
C LEU A 21 4.81 -21.72 -15.86
N SER A 22 4.93 -21.95 -14.55
CA SER A 22 5.64 -21.06 -13.62
C SER A 22 7.14 -21.36 -13.43
N SER A 23 7.72 -22.32 -14.17
CA SER A 23 9.06 -22.87 -13.91
C SER A 23 10.21 -22.31 -14.79
N LEU A 24 10.02 -21.18 -15.46
CA LEU A 24 11.09 -20.55 -16.23
C LEU A 24 11.55 -19.25 -15.53
N ASP A 25 12.46 -19.43 -14.58
CA ASP A 25 13.12 -18.32 -13.89
C ASP A 25 14.49 -18.06 -14.54
N SER A 26 14.65 -16.90 -15.17
CA SER A 26 15.94 -16.46 -15.72
C SER A 26 16.82 -15.96 -14.57
N ARG A 27 18.03 -16.48 -14.46
CA ARG A 27 19.08 -15.99 -13.55
C ARG A 27 19.43 -14.55 -13.93
N SER A 28 19.06 -13.62 -13.06
CA SER A 28 19.51 -12.24 -13.09
C SER A 28 20.48 -12.01 -11.92
N ASP A 29 21.42 -11.06 -12.05
CA ASP A 29 22.38 -10.63 -11.02
C ASP A 29 21.69 -9.85 -9.87
N VAL A 30 20.51 -10.30 -9.46
CA VAL A 30 19.70 -9.70 -8.40
C VAL A 30 20.17 -10.22 -7.04
N ARG A 31 20.50 -9.32 -6.13
CA ARG A 31 20.80 -9.68 -4.75
C ARG A 31 19.53 -10.21 -4.08
N LEU A 32 19.58 -11.45 -3.59
CA LEU A 32 18.48 -12.08 -2.88
C LEU A 32 18.77 -12.08 -1.37
N LEU A 33 17.89 -11.46 -0.58
CA LEU A 33 17.84 -11.55 0.86
C LEU A 33 16.75 -12.57 1.24
N GLU A 34 17.16 -13.66 1.89
CA GLU A 34 16.24 -14.70 2.36
C GLU A 34 16.11 -14.65 3.87
N ILE A 35 14.88 -14.48 4.37
CA ILE A 35 14.58 -14.42 5.80
C ILE A 35 13.85 -15.70 6.20
N GLY A 36 14.40 -16.44 7.17
CA GLY A 36 13.85 -17.70 7.68
C GLY A 36 13.32 -17.60 9.10
N ASP A 37 12.62 -18.65 9.55
CA ASP A 37 11.95 -18.70 10.85
C ASP A 37 12.89 -18.55 12.06
N ALA A 38 14.15 -18.93 11.91
CA ALA A 38 15.18 -18.86 12.96
C ALA A 38 16.14 -17.68 12.78
N ASP A 39 15.80 -16.70 11.94
CA ASP A 39 16.67 -15.58 11.66
C ASP A 39 16.72 -14.63 12.88
N ALA A 40 17.90 -14.55 13.52
CA ALA A 40 18.10 -13.76 14.74
C ALA A 40 18.00 -12.24 14.50
N GLU A 41 18.13 -11.80 13.25
CA GLU A 41 18.06 -10.38 12.88
C GLU A 41 16.61 -9.90 12.69
N LEU A 42 15.62 -10.81 12.72
CA LEU A 42 14.21 -10.47 12.60
C LEU A 42 13.55 -10.30 13.97
N LEU A 43 13.03 -9.10 14.22
CA LEU A 43 12.20 -8.77 15.37
C LEU A 43 10.77 -8.51 14.94
N LEU A 44 9.80 -9.07 15.64
CA LEU A 44 8.38 -8.78 15.46
C LEU A 44 7.87 -7.91 16.61
N LEU A 45 7.31 -6.75 16.30
CA LEU A 45 6.73 -5.80 17.25
C LEU A 45 5.21 -5.92 17.23
N PRO A 46 4.59 -6.64 18.19
CA PRO A 46 3.14 -6.78 18.28
C PRO A 46 2.46 -5.42 18.41
N LEU A 47 1.33 -5.23 17.72
CA LEU A 47 0.54 -4.02 17.81
C LEU A 47 -0.28 -3.94 19.09
N LEU A 48 -0.78 -2.74 19.38
CA LEU A 48 -1.54 -2.42 20.59
C LEU A 48 -3.00 -2.88 20.46
N ASP A 49 -3.57 -3.42 21.56
CA ASP A 49 -5.01 -3.70 21.77
C ASP A 49 -5.68 -4.52 20.64
N GLY A 50 -4.97 -5.48 20.06
CA GLY A 50 -5.55 -6.34 19.02
C GLY A 50 -5.71 -5.68 17.66
N ALA A 51 -5.21 -4.45 17.45
CA ALA A 51 -5.12 -3.83 16.15
C ALA A 51 -4.29 -4.68 15.18
N VAL A 52 -4.60 -4.57 13.89
CA VAL A 52 -3.86 -5.25 12.83
C VAL A 52 -3.54 -4.28 11.70
N GLY A 53 -2.66 -4.69 10.81
CA GLY A 53 -2.44 -4.00 9.56
C GLY A 53 -1.65 -2.71 9.66
N PRO A 54 -0.40 -2.74 10.18
CA PRO A 54 0.53 -1.61 10.06
C PRO A 54 0.93 -1.48 8.59
N GLU A 55 0.20 -0.65 7.84
CA GLU A 55 0.35 -0.62 6.39
C GLU A 55 1.46 0.32 5.94
N SER A 56 1.42 1.57 6.39
CA SER A 56 2.41 2.59 6.05
C SER A 56 3.25 2.95 7.27
N LEU A 57 4.50 3.29 7.03
CA LEU A 57 5.48 3.61 8.05
C LEU A 57 6.09 4.98 7.77
N VAL A 58 6.09 5.85 8.77
CA VAL A 58 6.80 7.12 8.70
C VAL A 58 7.52 7.39 10.02
N PHE A 59 8.58 8.15 9.93
CA PHE A 59 9.39 8.55 11.08
C PHE A 59 9.35 10.07 11.21
N ALA A 60 9.19 10.56 12.43
CA ALA A 60 9.49 11.96 12.71
C ALA A 60 11.01 12.15 12.62
N ASP A 61 11.47 13.29 12.11
CA ASP A 61 12.89 13.64 12.17
C ASP A 61 13.18 14.20 13.54
N ASP A 62 13.59 13.33 14.46
CA ASP A 62 14.11 13.71 15.76
C ASP A 62 15.62 13.50 15.73
N ASP A 63 16.40 14.55 15.96
CA ASP A 63 17.86 14.49 16.14
C ASP A 63 18.25 13.54 17.29
N ASP A 64 17.33 13.31 18.23
CA ASP A 64 17.53 12.47 19.41
C ASP A 64 17.24 10.97 19.19
N GLY A 65 16.82 10.55 17.98
CA GLY A 65 16.55 9.15 17.66
C GLY A 65 15.32 8.54 18.34
N ASP A 66 14.53 9.33 19.06
CA ASP A 66 13.33 8.90 19.80
C ASP A 66 12.05 8.87 18.91
N GLY A 67 12.18 9.30 17.65
CA GLY A 67 11.11 9.30 16.66
C GLY A 67 10.83 7.92 16.10
N GLY A 68 10.37 6.97 16.91
CA GLY A 68 9.97 5.64 16.44
C GLY A 68 8.94 5.69 15.34
N PRO A 69 8.74 4.59 14.56
CA PRO A 69 7.80 4.62 13.45
C PRO A 69 6.38 4.91 13.91
N PHE A 70 5.68 5.67 13.06
CA PHE A 70 4.23 5.83 13.12
C PHE A 70 3.61 4.93 12.08
N THR A 71 2.45 4.33 12.40
CA THR A 71 1.74 3.46 11.48
C THR A 71 0.23 3.57 11.64
N GLY A 72 -0.49 3.53 10.52
CA GLY A 72 -1.95 3.42 10.51
C GLY A 72 -2.38 1.98 10.72
N VAL A 73 -3.47 1.76 11.47
CA VAL A 73 -3.97 0.42 11.79
C VAL A 73 -5.47 0.25 11.51
N SER A 74 -5.97 -0.99 11.62
CA SER A 74 -7.30 -1.42 11.18
C SER A 74 -8.47 -0.71 11.85
N ASP A 75 -8.27 -0.12 12.99
CA ASP A 75 -9.32 0.49 13.81
C ASP A 75 -9.35 2.03 13.74
N GLY A 76 -8.68 2.59 12.71
CA GLY A 76 -8.67 4.02 12.43
C GLY A 76 -7.63 4.82 13.20
N ARG A 77 -6.86 4.17 14.07
CA ARG A 77 -5.78 4.83 14.83
C ARG A 77 -4.50 4.93 14.00
N VAL A 78 -3.70 5.95 14.32
CA VAL A 78 -2.27 6.01 14.04
C VAL A 78 -1.53 5.73 15.34
N LEU A 79 -0.67 4.73 15.34
CA LEU A 79 0.15 4.33 16.47
C LEU A 79 1.58 4.82 16.28
N ARG A 80 2.25 5.21 17.40
CA ARG A 80 3.68 5.56 17.47
C ARG A 80 4.40 4.51 18.29
N TRP A 81 5.48 3.96 17.78
CA TRP A 81 6.41 3.16 18.58
C TRP A 81 7.26 4.04 19.48
N VAL A 82 7.32 3.72 20.75
CA VAL A 82 8.15 4.38 21.76
C VAL A 82 9.31 3.45 22.12
N PRO A 83 10.52 3.64 21.54
CA PRO A 83 11.63 2.70 21.70
C PRO A 83 12.07 2.53 23.16
N ALA A 84 12.16 3.62 23.90
CA ALA A 84 12.57 3.60 25.32
C ALA A 84 11.64 2.76 26.20
N GLU A 85 10.35 2.72 25.89
CA GLU A 85 9.33 1.98 26.64
C GLU A 85 9.01 0.63 25.99
N ARG A 86 9.54 0.36 24.78
CA ARG A 86 9.28 -0.84 23.97
C ARG A 86 7.80 -1.15 23.81
N ARG A 87 7.00 -0.12 23.58
CA ARG A 87 5.55 -0.24 23.38
C ARG A 87 5.05 0.71 22.31
N TRP A 88 3.88 0.41 21.81
CA TRP A 88 3.10 1.33 21.00
C TRP A 88 2.31 2.28 21.88
N ALA A 89 2.24 3.54 21.48
CA ALA A 89 1.35 4.54 22.03
C ALA A 89 0.38 5.02 20.94
N GLU A 90 -0.83 5.35 21.29
CA GLU A 90 -1.77 6.00 20.40
C GLU A 90 -1.31 7.42 20.14
N HIS A 91 -1.21 7.78 18.87
CA HIS A 91 -0.87 9.13 18.43
C HIS A 91 -2.11 9.91 18.05
N SER A 92 -2.90 9.39 17.10
CA SER A 92 -4.12 10.05 16.62
C SER A 92 -5.12 9.04 16.07
N SER A 93 -6.33 9.51 15.77
CA SER A 93 -7.37 8.69 15.14
C SER A 93 -8.09 9.44 14.02
N SER A 94 -8.61 8.69 13.05
CA SER A 94 -9.51 9.20 12.01
C SER A 94 -10.96 9.30 12.48
N ALA A 95 -11.35 8.54 13.50
CA ALA A 95 -12.70 8.59 14.07
C ALA A 95 -12.88 9.80 14.98
N ALA A 96 -14.03 10.39 14.91
CA ALA A 96 -14.56 11.38 15.84
C ALA A 96 -16.07 11.15 15.94
N PRO A 97 -16.69 11.19 17.07
CA PRO A 97 -16.32 11.62 18.42
C PRO A 97 -15.70 10.49 19.29
N GLU A 98 -15.40 10.83 20.55
CA GLU A 98 -14.62 10.00 21.47
C GLU A 98 -15.28 8.64 21.81
N ASP A 99 -16.61 8.60 21.91
CA ASP A 99 -17.41 7.38 22.11
C ASP A 99 -17.28 6.40 20.92
N LEU A 100 -17.16 6.92 19.71
CA LEU A 100 -16.91 6.10 18.53
C LEU A 100 -15.49 5.51 18.55
N LEU A 101 -14.49 6.29 19.01
CA LEU A 101 -13.11 5.81 19.16
C LEU A 101 -13.03 4.57 20.02
N ASP A 102 -13.64 4.59 21.19
CA ASP A 102 -13.63 3.45 22.13
C ASP A 102 -14.28 2.21 21.52
N SER A 103 -15.35 2.39 20.77
CA SER A 103 -16.03 1.27 20.09
C SER A 103 -15.24 0.72 18.90
N CYS A 104 -14.31 1.49 18.34
CA CYS A 104 -13.45 1.10 17.21
C CYS A 104 -12.20 0.36 17.65
N ARG A 105 -11.68 0.61 18.88
CA ARG A 105 -10.42 0.03 19.37
C ARG A 105 -10.37 -1.48 19.20
N GLY A 106 -9.29 -1.95 18.55
CA GLY A 106 -9.08 -3.37 18.26
C GLY A 106 -9.98 -3.95 17.17
N SER A 107 -10.81 -3.15 16.52
CA SER A 107 -11.68 -3.62 15.44
C SER A 107 -10.86 -4.11 14.25
N GLN A 108 -11.18 -5.31 13.77
CA GLN A 108 -10.63 -5.90 12.55
C GLN A 108 -11.73 -6.13 11.51
N ASP A 109 -12.93 -5.61 11.75
CA ASP A 109 -14.09 -5.80 10.87
C ASP A 109 -14.04 -4.80 9.70
N PRO A 110 -13.84 -5.27 8.44
CA PRO A 110 -13.87 -4.39 7.27
C PRO A 110 -15.23 -3.69 7.07
N GLY A 111 -16.29 -4.22 7.65
CA GLY A 111 -17.62 -3.63 7.64
C GLY A 111 -17.72 -2.34 8.45
N ARG A 112 -16.85 -2.17 9.45
CA ARG A 112 -16.82 -1.00 10.33
C ARG A 112 -15.78 0.05 9.95
N GLU A 113 -14.88 -0.23 9.00
CA GLU A 113 -13.84 0.71 8.60
C GLU A 113 -14.40 2.06 8.11
N HIS A 114 -15.60 2.10 7.56
CA HIS A 114 -16.23 3.34 7.12
C HIS A 114 -16.66 4.27 8.29
N GLU A 115 -16.80 3.72 9.49
CA GLU A 115 -17.07 4.47 10.72
C GLU A 115 -15.76 4.85 11.41
N CYS A 116 -14.88 3.87 11.59
CA CYS A 116 -13.64 4.01 12.36
C CYS A 116 -12.53 4.72 11.60
N GLY A 117 -12.55 4.68 10.27
CA GLY A 117 -11.46 5.04 9.41
C GLY A 117 -10.51 3.87 9.16
N ARG A 118 -9.64 4.05 8.17
CA ARG A 118 -8.55 3.14 7.83
C ARG A 118 -7.38 3.95 7.26
N PRO A 119 -6.50 4.47 8.12
CA PRO A 119 -5.27 5.13 7.69
C PRO A 119 -4.41 4.16 6.89
N LEU A 120 -4.09 4.49 5.66
CA LEU A 120 -3.24 3.72 4.76
C LEU A 120 -1.93 4.46 4.49
N GLY A 121 -1.97 5.59 3.79
CA GLY A 121 -0.77 6.40 3.54
C GLY A 121 -0.50 7.39 4.68
N LEU A 122 0.76 7.49 5.08
CA LEU A 122 1.23 8.46 6.08
C LEU A 122 2.42 9.24 5.52
N LYS A 123 2.48 10.56 5.80
CA LYS A 123 3.63 11.41 5.46
C LYS A 123 3.75 12.60 6.40
N PHE A 124 4.91 12.78 7.02
CA PHE A 124 5.22 13.98 7.78
C PHE A 124 5.60 15.15 6.87
N ASN A 125 5.10 16.32 7.23
CA ASN A 125 5.69 17.58 6.82
C ASN A 125 6.69 18.01 7.92
N HIS A 126 7.97 17.73 7.72
CA HIS A 126 9.01 17.99 8.70
C HIS A 126 9.18 19.51 8.99
N ALA A 127 8.76 20.39 8.05
CA ALA A 127 8.82 21.84 8.25
C ALA A 127 7.75 22.35 9.22
N THR A 128 6.58 21.70 9.28
CA THR A 128 5.45 22.13 10.13
C THR A 128 5.15 21.17 11.28
N GLY A 129 5.72 19.97 11.26
CA GLY A 129 5.39 18.89 12.20
C GLY A 129 4.04 18.22 11.94
N GLU A 130 3.32 18.61 10.90
CA GLU A 130 2.03 18.03 10.56
C GLU A 130 2.19 16.62 9.96
N LEU A 131 1.29 15.71 10.35
CA LEU A 131 1.19 14.37 9.76
C LEU A 131 -0.01 14.33 8.80
N TYR A 132 0.27 14.16 7.51
CA TYR A 132 -0.76 13.88 6.51
C TYR A 132 -1.11 12.40 6.49
N VAL A 133 -2.40 12.11 6.41
CA VAL A 133 -2.98 10.76 6.48
C VAL A 133 -3.93 10.59 5.30
N ALA A 134 -3.64 9.65 4.40
CA ALA A 134 -4.59 9.18 3.42
C ALA A 134 -5.44 8.06 4.05
N ASP A 135 -6.66 8.40 4.44
CA ASP A 135 -7.59 7.45 5.03
C ASP A 135 -8.54 6.91 3.95
N ALA A 136 -8.66 5.59 3.88
CA ALA A 136 -9.40 4.91 2.82
C ALA A 136 -10.87 5.33 2.71
N TYR A 137 -11.49 5.77 3.81
CA TYR A 137 -12.91 6.14 3.84
C TYR A 137 -13.13 7.62 4.10
N HIS A 138 -12.18 8.27 4.79
CA HIS A 138 -12.31 9.66 5.20
C HIS A 138 -11.48 10.63 4.34
N GLY A 139 -10.78 10.10 3.31
CA GLY A 139 -9.99 10.91 2.37
C GLY A 139 -8.69 11.41 2.95
N LEU A 140 -8.16 12.54 2.41
CA LEU A 140 -6.94 13.15 2.90
C LEU A 140 -7.22 13.93 4.19
N ARG A 141 -6.44 13.65 5.22
CA ARG A 141 -6.55 14.25 6.56
C ARG A 141 -5.20 14.76 7.02
N VAL A 142 -5.21 15.64 8.02
CA VAL A 142 -4.00 16.15 8.67
C VAL A 142 -4.13 16.09 10.18
N VAL A 143 -3.05 15.71 10.86
CA VAL A 143 -2.87 15.76 12.31
C VAL A 143 -1.91 16.89 12.60
N SER A 144 -2.36 17.87 13.39
CA SER A 144 -1.52 19.00 13.83
C SER A 144 -0.66 18.57 15.02
N PRO A 145 0.59 19.02 15.13
CA PRO A 145 1.44 18.74 16.30
C PRO A 145 0.83 19.26 17.61
N ASP A 146 0.04 20.35 17.56
CA ASP A 146 -0.55 20.98 18.74
C ASP A 146 -1.83 20.29 19.22
N ASP A 147 -2.65 19.76 18.29
CA ASP A 147 -3.96 19.16 18.58
C ASP A 147 -3.96 17.61 18.63
N GLY A 148 -2.90 17.00 18.33
CA GLY A 148 -2.39 15.64 18.30
C GLY A 148 -3.32 14.41 18.36
N LYS A 149 -4.61 14.51 18.68
CA LYS A 149 -5.44 13.34 18.96
C LYS A 149 -6.44 12.98 17.85
N VAL A 150 -6.95 13.96 17.14
CA VAL A 150 -7.95 13.74 16.07
C VAL A 150 -7.48 14.38 14.78
N SER A 151 -7.42 13.59 13.72
CA SER A 151 -7.07 14.11 12.40
C SER A 151 -8.22 14.94 11.82
N ARG A 152 -7.87 16.08 11.19
CA ARG A 152 -8.83 16.95 10.51
C ARG A 152 -8.87 16.64 9.01
N PRO A 153 -10.05 16.62 8.36
CA PRO A 153 -10.11 16.54 6.91
C PRO A 153 -9.55 17.82 6.28
N VAL A 154 -8.64 17.68 5.29
CA VAL A 154 -8.06 18.83 4.59
C VAL A 154 -8.87 19.28 3.38
N ALA A 155 -9.70 18.40 2.82
CA ALA A 155 -10.48 18.67 1.62
C ALA A 155 -11.93 18.12 1.68
N PRO A 156 -12.72 18.40 2.75
CA PRO A 156 -14.01 17.73 2.93
C PRO A 156 -15.10 18.22 1.98
N GLN A 157 -14.98 19.43 1.42
CA GLN A 157 -16.08 20.09 0.68
C GLN A 157 -15.78 20.28 -0.81
N TRP A 158 -14.53 20.40 -1.20
CA TRP A 158 -14.08 20.73 -2.55
C TRP A 158 -14.42 19.66 -3.57
N TRP A 159 -14.44 18.46 -3.12
CA TRP A 159 -14.68 17.29 -3.93
C TRP A 159 -16.10 17.22 -4.48
N ARG A 160 -17.05 17.85 -3.79
CA ARG A 160 -18.44 17.95 -4.27
C ARG A 160 -18.59 18.87 -5.49
N GLN A 161 -17.67 19.82 -5.70
CA GLN A 161 -17.80 20.80 -6.79
C GLN A 161 -17.36 20.26 -8.16
N GLY A 162 -16.39 19.34 -8.21
CA GLY A 162 -15.88 18.79 -9.48
C GLY A 162 -16.63 17.58 -10.01
N THR A 163 -17.03 16.65 -9.13
CA THR A 163 -17.63 15.36 -9.52
C THR A 163 -18.89 15.00 -8.74
N GLY A 164 -19.24 15.74 -7.70
CA GLY A 164 -20.39 15.47 -6.83
C GLY A 164 -20.27 14.23 -5.93
N ARG A 165 -19.08 13.60 -5.87
CA ARG A 165 -18.88 12.35 -5.10
C ARG A 165 -17.76 12.54 -4.06
N PRO A 166 -17.92 12.00 -2.83
CA PRO A 166 -16.85 11.93 -1.85
C PRO A 166 -15.77 10.95 -2.32
N PHE A 167 -14.56 11.03 -1.70
CA PHE A 167 -13.52 10.02 -1.90
C PHE A 167 -14.07 8.64 -1.54
N SER A 168 -13.82 7.65 -2.41
CA SER A 168 -14.25 6.27 -2.18
C SER A 168 -13.14 5.43 -1.57
N PHE A 169 -11.87 5.72 -1.93
CA PHE A 169 -10.73 4.94 -1.48
C PHE A 169 -9.42 5.74 -1.64
N ALA A 170 -9.12 6.67 -0.72
CA ALA A 170 -7.80 7.30 -0.64
C ALA A 170 -6.77 6.29 -0.11
N ASN A 171 -5.51 6.37 -0.59
CA ASN A 171 -4.50 5.36 -0.30
C ASN A 171 -3.11 5.94 -0.02
N GLY A 172 -2.26 6.13 -1.03
CA GLY A 172 -0.91 6.68 -0.86
C GLY A 172 -0.89 8.19 -0.65
N VAL A 173 0.10 8.68 0.08
CA VAL A 173 0.34 10.12 0.25
C VAL A 173 1.83 10.42 0.21
N GLU A 174 2.20 11.52 -0.43
CA GLU A 174 3.56 12.04 -0.54
C GLU A 174 3.56 13.56 -0.48
N LEU A 175 4.64 14.15 0.01
CA LEU A 175 4.82 15.58 0.16
C LEU A 175 5.98 16.08 -0.68
N ASP A 176 5.79 17.19 -1.37
CA ASP A 176 6.89 17.93 -1.99
C ASP A 176 7.49 18.89 -0.94
N PRO A 177 8.71 18.67 -0.47
CA PRO A 177 9.31 19.50 0.57
C PRO A 177 9.65 20.91 0.08
N GLU A 178 9.77 21.13 -1.24
CA GLU A 178 10.08 22.43 -1.82
C GLU A 178 8.86 23.35 -1.88
N THR A 179 7.71 22.80 -2.28
CA THR A 179 6.47 23.59 -2.47
C THR A 179 5.49 23.49 -1.31
N GLY A 180 5.59 22.41 -0.53
CA GLY A 180 4.61 22.03 0.49
C GLY A 180 3.36 21.34 -0.09
N ALA A 181 3.31 21.11 -1.41
CA ALA A 181 2.18 20.44 -2.05
C ALA A 181 2.11 18.96 -1.62
N VAL A 182 0.89 18.49 -1.36
CA VAL A 182 0.62 17.10 -0.95
C VAL A 182 0.01 16.35 -2.12
N TYR A 183 0.66 15.27 -2.53
CA TYR A 183 0.17 14.37 -3.57
C TYR A 183 -0.42 13.14 -2.91
N PHE A 184 -1.55 12.68 -3.43
CA PHE A 184 -2.20 11.48 -2.89
C PHE A 184 -2.93 10.72 -3.97
N THR A 185 -3.13 9.43 -3.74
CA THR A 185 -3.86 8.56 -4.67
C THR A 185 -5.27 8.30 -4.17
N GLU A 186 -6.21 8.22 -5.11
CA GLU A 186 -7.49 7.59 -4.91
C GLU A 186 -7.53 6.31 -5.76
N THR A 187 -7.56 5.17 -5.09
CA THR A 187 -7.44 3.85 -5.71
C THR A 187 -8.59 3.55 -6.65
N SER A 188 -9.80 3.96 -6.29
CA SER A 188 -11.01 3.82 -7.10
C SER A 188 -12.04 4.87 -6.69
N THR A 189 -12.80 5.39 -7.68
CA THR A 189 -13.97 6.25 -7.44
C THR A 189 -15.28 5.47 -7.36
N ARG A 190 -15.23 4.15 -7.58
CA ARG A 190 -16.40 3.26 -7.64
C ARG A 190 -16.50 2.31 -6.47
N PHE A 191 -15.36 1.84 -5.98
CA PHE A 191 -15.27 0.79 -4.98
C PHE A 191 -14.61 1.33 -3.72
N GLN A 192 -15.06 0.83 -2.58
CA GLN A 192 -14.42 1.07 -1.29
C GLN A 192 -13.29 0.05 -1.04
N ARG A 193 -12.43 0.33 -0.04
CA ARG A 193 -11.32 -0.54 0.32
C ARG A 193 -11.74 -1.99 0.59
N ARG A 194 -12.83 -2.22 1.30
CA ARG A 194 -13.37 -3.57 1.57
C ARG A 194 -13.69 -4.37 0.31
N GLU A 195 -13.80 -3.70 -0.85
CA GLU A 195 -14.10 -4.28 -2.15
C GLU A 195 -12.84 -4.39 -3.06
N PHE A 196 -11.64 -4.30 -2.47
CA PHE A 196 -10.37 -4.25 -3.22
C PHE A 196 -10.20 -5.38 -4.25
N LEU A 197 -10.69 -6.59 -3.94
CA LEU A 197 -10.68 -7.70 -4.91
C LEU A 197 -11.56 -7.39 -6.13
N SER A 198 -12.68 -6.71 -5.94
CA SER A 198 -13.56 -6.31 -7.04
C SER A 198 -12.87 -5.30 -7.96
N ILE A 199 -12.05 -4.38 -7.41
CA ILE A 199 -11.23 -3.45 -8.19
C ILE A 199 -10.29 -4.23 -9.11
N VAL A 200 -9.50 -5.15 -8.55
CA VAL A 200 -8.52 -5.94 -9.30
C VAL A 200 -9.19 -6.83 -10.35
N ILE A 201 -10.22 -7.59 -9.95
CA ILE A 201 -10.88 -8.54 -10.83
C ILE A 201 -11.68 -7.83 -11.92
N SER A 202 -12.34 -6.71 -11.61
CA SER A 202 -13.08 -5.94 -12.61
C SER A 202 -12.18 -5.20 -13.59
N GLY A 203 -10.89 -5.04 -13.26
CA GLY A 203 -9.97 -4.19 -14.02
C GLY A 203 -10.43 -2.73 -13.98
N ASP A 204 -10.88 -2.26 -12.81
CA ASP A 204 -11.30 -0.88 -12.61
C ASP A 204 -10.15 0.08 -12.91
N THR A 205 -10.44 1.12 -13.68
CA THR A 205 -9.49 2.16 -14.08
C THR A 205 -9.99 3.55 -13.71
N THR A 206 -10.76 3.65 -12.62
CA THR A 206 -11.28 4.93 -12.15
C THR A 206 -10.39 5.61 -11.12
N GLY A 207 -9.21 5.03 -10.86
CA GLY A 207 -8.24 5.57 -9.92
C GLY A 207 -7.59 6.86 -10.42
N ARG A 208 -7.07 7.66 -9.47
CA ARG A 208 -6.55 9.00 -9.74
C ARG A 208 -5.31 9.32 -8.93
N LEU A 209 -4.47 10.20 -9.49
CA LEU A 209 -3.44 10.95 -8.77
C LEU A 209 -3.93 12.38 -8.57
N LEU A 210 -3.87 12.89 -7.34
CA LEU A 210 -4.36 14.19 -6.96
C LEU A 210 -3.26 15.02 -6.26
N ARG A 211 -3.39 16.33 -6.33
CA ARG A 211 -2.56 17.31 -5.62
C ARG A 211 -3.44 18.17 -4.73
N TYR A 212 -3.05 18.31 -3.48
CA TYR A 212 -3.60 19.28 -2.55
C TYR A 212 -2.58 20.39 -2.30
N ASP A 213 -3.00 21.64 -2.39
CA ASP A 213 -2.19 22.80 -2.04
C ASP A 213 -2.63 23.32 -0.66
N PRO A 214 -1.80 23.19 0.39
CA PRO A 214 -2.16 23.65 1.73
C PRO A 214 -2.34 25.17 1.84
N LYS A 215 -1.75 25.96 0.92
CA LYS A 215 -1.82 27.43 0.94
C LYS A 215 -3.16 27.94 0.42
N SER A 216 -3.67 27.34 -0.66
CA SER A 216 -4.96 27.72 -1.25
C SER A 216 -6.12 26.86 -0.73
N GLY A 217 -5.82 25.66 -0.19
CA GLY A 217 -6.81 24.65 0.18
C GLY A 217 -7.42 23.93 -1.03
N GLU A 218 -6.87 24.11 -2.23
CA GLU A 218 -7.40 23.53 -3.46
C GLU A 218 -6.90 22.11 -3.69
N VAL A 219 -7.77 21.30 -4.31
CA VAL A 219 -7.43 19.94 -4.79
C VAL A 219 -7.57 19.88 -6.29
N GLU A 220 -6.56 19.38 -6.95
CA GLU A 220 -6.49 19.19 -8.40
C GLU A 220 -6.34 17.70 -8.74
N VAL A 221 -7.06 17.23 -9.77
CA VAL A 221 -6.81 15.91 -10.35
C VAL A 221 -5.71 16.06 -11.41
N LEU A 222 -4.56 15.45 -11.15
CA LEU A 222 -3.43 15.48 -12.07
C LEU A 222 -3.52 14.41 -13.15
N VAL A 223 -3.96 13.21 -12.77
CA VAL A 223 -4.12 12.06 -13.66
C VAL A 223 -5.34 11.28 -13.25
N ASP A 224 -6.15 10.86 -14.20
CA ASP A 224 -7.23 9.90 -14.05
C ASP A 224 -6.98 8.63 -14.90
N GLY A 225 -7.89 7.66 -14.83
CA GLY A 225 -7.78 6.44 -15.62
C GLY A 225 -6.75 5.43 -15.11
N LEU A 226 -6.30 5.55 -13.86
CA LEU A 226 -5.34 4.64 -13.25
C LEU A 226 -6.01 3.36 -12.71
N ALA A 227 -5.30 2.22 -12.83
CA ALA A 227 -5.79 0.91 -12.40
C ALA A 227 -5.25 0.52 -11.01
N PHE A 228 -5.95 0.92 -9.95
CA PHE A 228 -5.54 0.75 -8.57
C PHE A 228 -4.23 1.51 -8.26
N PRO A 229 -4.18 2.85 -8.41
CA PRO A 229 -3.04 3.61 -7.92
C PRO A 229 -2.94 3.45 -6.40
N ASN A 230 -1.73 3.17 -5.91
CA ASN A 230 -1.43 2.83 -4.54
C ASN A 230 -0.34 3.76 -3.98
N GLY A 231 0.78 3.23 -3.52
CA GLY A 231 1.84 4.02 -2.91
C GLY A 231 2.51 5.03 -3.84
N LEU A 232 2.97 6.09 -3.24
CA LEU A 232 3.72 7.19 -3.87
C LEU A 232 5.08 7.35 -3.20
N ALA A 233 6.09 7.74 -3.97
CA ALA A 233 7.37 8.21 -3.46
C ALA A 233 7.90 9.37 -4.30
N MET A 234 8.43 10.39 -3.64
CA MET A 234 9.16 11.48 -4.30
C MET A 234 10.57 11.00 -4.66
N SER A 235 11.04 11.30 -5.87
CA SER A 235 12.43 11.10 -6.24
C SER A 235 13.38 11.91 -5.35
N ARG A 236 14.59 11.43 -5.18
CA ARG A 236 15.58 12.08 -4.30
C ARG A 236 15.88 13.52 -4.70
N ASP A 237 15.86 13.82 -5.99
CA ASP A 237 16.07 15.17 -6.55
C ASP A 237 14.79 16.01 -6.64
N GLY A 238 13.65 15.49 -6.19
CA GLY A 238 12.35 16.15 -6.22
C GLY A 238 11.77 16.36 -7.62
N THR A 239 12.35 15.77 -8.66
CA THR A 239 11.93 16.04 -10.05
C THR A 239 10.67 15.28 -10.46
N HIS A 240 10.38 14.15 -9.83
CA HIS A 240 9.25 13.32 -10.20
C HIS A 240 8.69 12.51 -9.01
N LEU A 241 7.47 12.04 -9.18
CA LEU A 241 6.84 11.03 -8.32
C LEU A 241 6.94 9.66 -8.97
N LEU A 242 7.20 8.64 -8.15
CA LEU A 242 6.96 7.24 -8.49
C LEU A 242 5.60 6.82 -7.93
N LEU A 243 4.85 6.05 -8.70
CA LEU A 243 3.50 5.59 -8.36
C LEU A 243 3.38 4.10 -8.65
N ALA A 244 2.92 3.33 -7.67
CA ALA A 244 2.55 1.93 -7.86
C ALA A 244 1.13 1.81 -8.43
N GLU A 245 0.97 1.11 -9.53
CA GLU A 245 -0.31 0.73 -10.10
C GLU A 245 -0.53 -0.77 -9.88
N THR A 246 -1.23 -1.11 -8.81
CA THR A 246 -1.31 -2.46 -8.28
C THR A 246 -1.90 -3.47 -9.26
N THR A 247 -3.05 -3.16 -9.88
CA THR A 247 -3.76 -4.12 -10.77
C THR A 247 -2.90 -4.55 -11.95
N THR A 248 -2.13 -3.64 -12.53
CA THR A 248 -1.32 -3.90 -13.74
C THR A 248 0.11 -4.33 -13.41
N GLY A 249 0.55 -4.14 -12.17
CA GLY A 249 1.92 -4.39 -11.73
C GLY A 249 2.92 -3.34 -12.22
N ARG A 250 2.45 -2.17 -12.69
CA ARG A 250 3.32 -1.11 -13.20
C ARG A 250 3.84 -0.23 -12.08
N ILE A 251 5.06 0.24 -12.25
CA ILE A 251 5.60 1.40 -11.54
C ILE A 251 5.68 2.52 -12.56
N LEU A 252 4.99 3.62 -12.27
CA LEU A 252 4.87 4.78 -13.13
C LEU A 252 5.69 5.93 -12.56
N ARG A 253 6.25 6.77 -13.44
CA ARG A 253 6.93 8.02 -13.12
C ARG A 253 6.08 9.17 -13.61
N TYR A 254 5.73 10.09 -12.74
CA TYR A 254 5.01 11.33 -13.04
C TYR A 254 5.95 12.53 -12.85
N TRP A 255 6.23 13.25 -13.92
CA TRP A 255 7.19 14.34 -13.92
C TRP A 255 6.60 15.63 -13.33
N LEU A 256 7.21 16.15 -12.28
CA LEU A 256 6.89 17.41 -11.64
C LEU A 256 7.76 18.54 -12.23
N ARG A 257 9.05 18.33 -12.22
CA ARG A 257 10.11 19.23 -12.70
C ARG A 257 11.01 18.46 -13.70
N PRO A 258 10.52 18.23 -14.94
CA PRO A 258 11.21 17.37 -15.88
C PRO A 258 12.47 18.02 -16.45
N PRO A 259 13.44 17.22 -16.94
CA PRO A 259 14.50 17.74 -17.78
C PRO A 259 13.94 18.32 -19.09
N ALA A 260 14.73 19.19 -19.77
CA ALA A 260 14.28 19.97 -20.93
C ALA A 260 13.64 19.16 -22.07
N ALA A 261 13.93 17.86 -22.17
CA ALA A 261 13.37 16.97 -23.21
C ALA A 261 11.97 16.43 -22.89
N LYS A 262 11.42 16.69 -21.69
CA LYS A 262 10.12 16.16 -21.23
C LYS A 262 9.22 17.31 -20.76
N ALA A 263 7.92 17.04 -20.72
CA ALA A 263 6.92 17.99 -20.22
C ALA A 263 6.57 17.71 -18.75
N ALA A 264 6.30 18.75 -17.97
CA ALA A 264 5.69 18.60 -16.67
C ALA A 264 4.29 17.94 -16.82
N GLY A 265 3.94 17.04 -15.91
CA GLY A 265 2.73 16.23 -16.02
C GLY A 265 2.86 15.01 -16.93
N ALA A 266 3.97 14.82 -17.63
CA ALA A 266 4.19 13.61 -18.41
C ALA A 266 4.31 12.38 -17.50
N MET A 267 3.70 11.26 -17.92
CA MET A 267 3.75 9.98 -17.22
C MET A 267 4.38 8.90 -18.10
N GLU A 268 5.24 8.08 -17.51
CA GLU A 268 5.90 6.98 -18.19
C GLU A 268 5.98 5.72 -17.32
N GLU A 269 5.99 4.55 -17.94
CA GLU A 269 6.20 3.27 -17.24
C GLU A 269 7.71 3.08 -17.02
N VAL A 270 8.11 2.90 -15.75
CA VAL A 270 9.51 2.66 -15.34
C VAL A 270 9.78 1.18 -15.22
N ALA A 271 8.85 0.43 -14.65
CA ALA A 271 8.95 -1.01 -14.45
C ALA A 271 7.59 -1.69 -14.53
N ARG A 272 7.63 -2.99 -14.84
CA ARG A 272 6.46 -3.87 -14.77
C ARG A 272 6.82 -5.13 -13.99
N LEU A 273 6.17 -5.31 -12.85
CA LEU A 273 6.43 -6.39 -11.92
C LEU A 273 5.48 -7.56 -12.14
N PRO A 274 5.92 -8.82 -11.94
CA PRO A 274 5.06 -10.00 -11.96
C PRO A 274 4.28 -10.18 -10.66
N TRP A 275 4.22 -9.14 -9.83
CA TRP A 275 3.54 -9.07 -8.54
C TRP A 275 2.57 -7.91 -8.50
N PHE A 276 1.76 -7.86 -7.45
CA PHE A 276 0.94 -6.70 -7.11
C PHE A 276 1.76 -5.77 -6.21
N PRO A 277 2.33 -4.66 -6.75
CA PRO A 277 3.01 -3.65 -5.94
C PRO A 277 2.02 -2.94 -5.03
N ASP A 278 2.49 -2.55 -3.86
CA ASP A 278 1.74 -1.82 -2.84
C ASP A 278 2.40 -0.45 -2.61
N ASN A 279 2.99 -0.19 -1.46
CA ASN A 279 3.66 1.08 -1.20
C ASN A 279 5.09 1.14 -1.75
N ILE A 280 5.56 2.36 -1.99
CA ILE A 280 6.91 2.67 -2.49
C ILE A 280 7.61 3.55 -1.47
N ARG A 281 8.90 3.26 -1.18
CA ARG A 281 9.76 4.09 -0.35
C ARG A 281 11.16 4.24 -0.94
N MET A 282 11.72 5.45 -0.87
CA MET A 282 13.09 5.68 -1.31
C MET A 282 14.06 4.97 -0.37
N SER A 283 15.04 4.26 -0.95
CA SER A 283 16.12 3.62 -0.17
C SER A 283 17.27 4.60 0.03
N PRO A 284 17.83 4.74 1.25
CA PRO A 284 19.03 5.54 1.48
C PRO A 284 20.24 5.02 0.70
N ARG A 285 20.26 3.73 0.33
CA ARG A 285 21.27 3.09 -0.51
C ARG A 285 21.07 3.33 -2.03
N GLY A 286 20.10 4.13 -2.42
CA GLY A 286 19.70 4.39 -3.81
C GLY A 286 18.64 3.45 -4.34
N GLY A 287 17.87 3.93 -5.32
CA GLY A 287 16.66 3.27 -5.78
C GLY A 287 15.52 3.33 -4.78
N PHE A 288 14.52 2.47 -4.94
CA PHE A 288 13.32 2.50 -4.11
C PHE A 288 12.80 1.09 -3.81
N TRP A 289 12.34 0.89 -2.59
CA TRP A 289 11.67 -0.31 -2.14
C TRP A 289 10.21 -0.28 -2.56
N VAL A 290 9.73 -1.42 -3.03
CA VAL A 290 8.32 -1.67 -3.36
C VAL A 290 7.84 -2.84 -2.53
N GLY A 291 6.83 -2.62 -1.69
CA GLY A 291 6.14 -3.69 -0.98
C GLY A 291 5.36 -4.56 -1.95
N ILE A 292 5.34 -5.87 -1.71
CA ILE A 292 4.66 -6.83 -2.57
C ILE A 292 3.48 -7.44 -1.82
N HIS A 293 2.28 -7.03 -2.23
CA HIS A 293 1.06 -7.54 -1.64
C HIS A 293 0.84 -9.03 -1.93
N ALA A 294 1.03 -9.45 -3.17
CA ALA A 294 0.90 -10.84 -3.59
C ALA A 294 1.52 -11.07 -4.96
N LYS A 295 1.72 -12.36 -5.31
CA LYS A 295 2.07 -12.76 -6.67
C LYS A 295 0.88 -12.52 -7.61
N ARG A 296 1.14 -11.87 -8.74
CA ARG A 296 0.15 -11.68 -9.80
C ARG A 296 0.04 -12.99 -10.60
N GLY A 297 -0.86 -13.86 -10.15
CA GLY A 297 -1.04 -15.17 -10.77
C GLY A 297 -1.74 -15.10 -12.13
N LYS A 298 -1.52 -16.10 -12.96
CA LYS A 298 -2.15 -16.24 -14.30
C LYS A 298 -3.67 -16.07 -14.29
N ILE A 299 -4.34 -16.49 -13.21
CA ILE A 299 -5.80 -16.34 -13.07
C ILE A 299 -6.19 -14.86 -13.01
N ALA A 300 -5.47 -14.04 -12.27
CA ALA A 300 -5.72 -12.60 -12.22
C ALA A 300 -5.48 -11.95 -13.59
N GLU A 301 -4.39 -12.32 -14.26
CA GLU A 301 -4.09 -11.86 -15.63
C GLU A 301 -5.21 -12.24 -16.60
N TRP A 302 -5.71 -13.46 -16.52
CA TRP A 302 -6.81 -13.93 -17.37
C TRP A 302 -8.14 -13.24 -17.05
N CYS A 303 -8.44 -12.98 -15.77
CA CYS A 303 -9.62 -12.20 -15.41
C CYS A 303 -9.57 -10.78 -15.96
N ILE A 304 -8.39 -10.16 -15.97
CA ILE A 304 -8.18 -8.84 -16.57
C ILE A 304 -8.35 -8.91 -18.10
N SER A 305 -7.78 -9.95 -18.74
CA SER A 305 -7.74 -10.08 -20.19
C SER A 305 -9.05 -10.62 -20.81
N TYR A 306 -9.80 -11.46 -20.07
CA TYR A 306 -11.00 -12.14 -20.57
C TYR A 306 -12.27 -11.75 -19.81
N PRO A 307 -13.11 -10.84 -20.36
CA PRO A 307 -14.32 -10.35 -19.68
C PRO A 307 -15.31 -11.44 -19.27
N TRP A 308 -15.39 -12.55 -20.00
CA TRP A 308 -16.28 -13.65 -19.67
C TRP A 308 -15.82 -14.40 -18.40
N LEU A 309 -14.51 -14.66 -18.27
CA LEU A 309 -13.93 -15.31 -17.08
C LEU A 309 -14.11 -14.42 -15.85
N ARG A 310 -13.87 -13.13 -16.00
CA ARG A 310 -14.11 -12.12 -14.97
C ARG A 310 -15.56 -12.17 -14.43
N ARG A 311 -16.57 -12.25 -15.31
CA ARG A 311 -17.97 -12.37 -14.90
C ARG A 311 -18.21 -13.63 -14.07
N VAL A 312 -17.63 -14.76 -14.47
CA VAL A 312 -17.74 -16.03 -13.76
C VAL A 312 -17.10 -15.90 -12.35
N VAL A 313 -15.90 -15.37 -12.26
CA VAL A 313 -15.19 -15.22 -10.98
C VAL A 313 -15.93 -14.26 -10.05
N LEU A 314 -16.44 -13.13 -10.56
CA LEU A 314 -17.23 -12.16 -9.77
C LEU A 314 -18.60 -12.71 -9.33
N SER A 315 -19.13 -13.73 -9.99
CA SER A 315 -20.36 -14.41 -9.56
C SER A 315 -20.17 -15.41 -8.43
N LEU A 316 -18.90 -15.76 -8.11
CA LEU A 316 -18.57 -16.67 -7.00
C LEU A 316 -18.56 -15.90 -5.67
N PRO A 317 -18.94 -16.55 -4.55
CA PRO A 317 -18.81 -15.94 -3.23
C PRO A 317 -17.35 -15.54 -2.96
N PRO A 318 -17.07 -14.31 -2.50
CA PRO A 318 -15.70 -13.78 -2.30
C PRO A 318 -14.80 -14.72 -1.48
N ARG A 319 -15.34 -15.39 -0.48
CA ARG A 319 -14.62 -16.38 0.36
C ARG A 319 -13.99 -17.53 -0.45
N HIS A 320 -14.61 -17.97 -1.55
CA HIS A 320 -14.08 -19.04 -2.39
C HIS A 320 -12.96 -18.53 -3.29
N VAL A 321 -13.12 -17.33 -3.83
CA VAL A 321 -12.09 -16.64 -4.61
C VAL A 321 -10.84 -16.38 -3.75
N GLN A 322 -11.04 -15.88 -2.53
CA GLN A 322 -9.95 -15.65 -1.58
C GLN A 322 -9.21 -16.95 -1.19
N ARG A 323 -9.96 -18.04 -0.91
CA ARG A 323 -9.35 -19.34 -0.60
C ARG A 323 -8.56 -19.91 -1.77
N ALA A 324 -9.10 -19.83 -2.98
CA ALA A 324 -8.41 -20.30 -4.18
C ALA A 324 -7.14 -19.49 -4.44
N SER A 325 -7.20 -18.17 -4.36
CA SER A 325 -6.05 -17.27 -4.48
C SER A 325 -4.98 -17.59 -3.42
N TRP A 326 -5.39 -17.79 -2.17
CA TRP A 326 -4.47 -18.14 -1.07
C TRP A 326 -3.76 -19.48 -1.31
N LEU A 327 -4.47 -20.52 -1.76
CA LEU A 327 -3.87 -21.82 -2.06
C LEU A 327 -2.83 -21.73 -3.17
N LEU A 328 -3.11 -20.98 -4.23
CA LEU A 328 -2.22 -20.80 -5.37
C LEU A 328 -0.96 -20.00 -5.00
N ASN A 329 -1.09 -19.02 -4.11
CA ASN A 329 0.04 -18.19 -3.68
C ASN A 329 0.99 -18.91 -2.69
N ARG A 330 0.58 -20.05 -2.10
CA ARG A 330 1.44 -20.81 -1.17
C ARG A 330 2.53 -21.64 -1.84
N LEU A 331 2.51 -21.79 -3.16
CA LEU A 331 3.47 -22.60 -3.88
C LEU A 331 4.67 -21.76 -4.33
N GLY A 332 5.83 -22.03 -3.76
CA GLY A 332 7.10 -21.40 -4.09
C GLY A 332 7.59 -20.38 -3.05
N ARG A 333 8.70 -19.70 -3.39
CA ARG A 333 9.24 -18.59 -2.58
C ARG A 333 8.26 -17.42 -2.58
N GLN A 334 8.02 -16.85 -1.41
CA GLN A 334 7.21 -15.66 -1.29
C GLN A 334 8.11 -14.45 -1.28
N VAL A 335 8.13 -13.71 -2.40
CA VAL A 335 8.75 -12.38 -2.46
C VAL A 335 7.85 -11.41 -1.71
N ILE A 336 8.42 -10.66 -0.79
CA ILE A 336 7.71 -9.70 0.05
C ILE A 336 8.06 -8.24 -0.28
N ALA A 337 9.22 -8.00 -0.88
CA ALA A 337 9.62 -6.69 -1.38
C ALA A 337 10.68 -6.80 -2.46
N VAL A 338 10.77 -5.77 -3.30
CA VAL A 338 11.84 -5.59 -4.27
C VAL A 338 12.39 -4.17 -4.20
N ARG A 339 13.72 -4.03 -4.36
CA ARG A 339 14.35 -2.73 -4.53
C ARG A 339 14.69 -2.52 -5.99
N LEU A 340 14.17 -1.44 -6.55
CA LEU A 340 14.32 -1.09 -7.97
C LEU A 340 15.28 0.07 -8.13
N SER A 341 15.98 0.10 -9.27
CA SER A 341 16.77 1.25 -9.71
C SER A 341 15.87 2.44 -10.05
N GLU A 342 16.22 3.62 -9.58
CA GLU A 342 15.50 4.86 -9.88
C GLU A 342 15.62 5.25 -11.35
N GLU A 343 16.74 4.91 -12.00
CA GLU A 343 17.04 5.27 -13.37
C GLU A 343 16.21 4.46 -14.38
N ASP A 344 16.30 3.12 -14.31
CA ASP A 344 15.77 2.21 -15.33
C ASP A 344 14.77 1.17 -14.81
N GLY A 345 14.40 1.23 -13.52
CA GLY A 345 13.42 0.34 -12.90
C GLY A 345 13.85 -1.13 -12.79
N LYS A 346 15.12 -1.45 -13.02
CA LYS A 346 15.61 -2.82 -12.85
C LYS A 346 15.62 -3.24 -11.41
N VAL A 347 15.31 -4.52 -11.17
CA VAL A 347 15.39 -5.12 -9.83
C VAL A 347 16.84 -5.23 -9.40
N MET A 348 17.20 -4.52 -8.33
CA MET A 348 18.54 -4.54 -7.72
C MET A 348 18.63 -5.55 -6.58
N GLU A 349 17.56 -5.66 -5.79
CA GLU A 349 17.51 -6.51 -4.60
C GLU A 349 16.09 -7.04 -4.40
N MET A 350 15.99 -8.25 -3.84
CA MET A 350 14.73 -8.93 -3.61
C MET A 350 14.72 -9.52 -2.21
N ILE A 351 13.64 -9.35 -1.47
CA ILE A 351 13.44 -9.95 -0.15
C ILE A 351 12.43 -11.08 -0.31
N SER A 352 12.79 -12.26 0.16
CA SER A 352 11.88 -13.41 0.22
C SER A 352 11.84 -14.02 1.61
N VAL A 353 10.70 -14.58 1.97
CA VAL A 353 10.50 -15.31 3.22
C VAL A 353 10.21 -16.78 2.95
N HIS A 354 10.60 -17.64 3.89
CA HIS A 354 10.31 -19.07 3.82
C HIS A 354 9.90 -19.62 5.19
N GLY A 355 9.44 -20.87 5.22
CA GLY A 355 8.96 -21.48 6.45
C GLY A 355 7.63 -20.91 6.95
N ASP A 356 7.48 -20.82 8.25
CA ASP A 356 6.28 -20.27 8.89
C ASP A 356 6.14 -18.75 8.71
N LEU A 357 7.23 -18.03 8.43
CA LEU A 357 7.21 -16.61 8.09
C LEU A 357 6.37 -16.29 6.86
N GLN A 358 6.18 -17.24 5.94
CA GLN A 358 5.23 -17.09 4.83
C GLN A 358 3.78 -16.91 5.30
N LYS A 359 3.44 -17.44 6.48
CA LYS A 359 2.12 -17.25 7.08
C LYS A 359 2.02 -15.90 7.79
N VAL A 360 3.16 -15.40 8.25
CA VAL A 360 3.34 -14.17 9.00
C VAL A 360 3.32 -12.96 8.06
N PHE A 361 4.14 -12.97 7.01
CA PHE A 361 4.22 -11.91 6.00
C PHE A 361 3.43 -12.27 4.73
N ARG A 362 2.12 -12.46 4.86
CA ARG A 362 1.27 -12.88 3.72
C ARG A 362 1.11 -11.81 2.65
N SER A 363 1.09 -10.55 3.06
CA SER A 363 0.87 -9.39 2.21
C SER A 363 1.67 -8.24 2.79
N VAL A 364 2.86 -8.01 2.25
CA VAL A 364 3.67 -6.88 2.70
C VAL A 364 3.23 -5.65 1.92
N SER A 365 2.85 -4.61 2.65
CA SER A 365 2.43 -3.35 2.09
C SER A 365 3.61 -2.41 1.88
N GLU A 366 4.51 -2.33 2.85
CA GLU A 366 5.60 -1.36 2.83
C GLU A 366 6.89 -1.94 3.39
N VAL A 367 8.01 -1.51 2.81
CA VAL A 367 9.35 -1.68 3.40
C VAL A 367 10.03 -0.32 3.43
N GLU A 368 10.29 0.16 4.64
CA GLU A 368 11.06 1.37 4.90
C GLU A 368 12.47 0.99 5.38
N GLU A 369 13.50 1.52 4.71
CA GLU A 369 14.89 1.27 5.08
C GLU A 369 15.44 2.47 5.86
N ARG A 370 15.74 2.25 7.15
CA ARG A 370 16.25 3.30 8.04
C ARG A 370 17.28 2.74 9.03
N ASN A 371 18.40 3.45 9.19
CA ASN A 371 19.44 3.14 10.16
C ASN A 371 19.93 1.68 10.14
N GLY A 372 20.18 1.13 8.93
CA GLY A 372 20.65 -0.25 8.76
C GLY A 372 19.60 -1.32 9.08
N SER A 373 18.32 -0.95 9.14
CA SER A 373 17.22 -1.87 9.34
C SER A 373 16.15 -1.70 8.29
N LEU A 374 15.47 -2.79 7.97
CA LEU A 374 14.26 -2.81 7.15
C LEU A 374 13.05 -2.91 8.08
N TRP A 375 12.17 -1.94 7.99
CA TRP A 375 10.90 -1.90 8.71
C TRP A 375 9.81 -2.39 7.75
N ILE A 376 9.11 -3.46 8.13
CA ILE A 376 8.24 -4.21 7.22
C ILE A 376 6.81 -4.14 7.73
N GLY A 377 5.99 -3.39 7.00
CA GLY A 377 4.56 -3.23 7.25
C GLY A 377 3.70 -4.18 6.43
N SER A 378 2.54 -4.52 6.95
CA SER A 378 1.58 -5.39 6.26
C SER A 378 0.15 -5.02 6.64
N VAL A 379 -0.69 -4.83 5.66
CA VAL A 379 -2.12 -4.53 5.86
C VAL A 379 -2.90 -5.59 6.65
N MET A 380 -2.32 -6.77 6.87
CA MET A 380 -2.99 -7.92 7.50
C MET A 380 -2.31 -8.44 8.76
N SER A 381 -1.09 -8.00 9.07
CA SER A 381 -0.33 -8.56 10.20
C SER A 381 -0.69 -7.88 11.53
N PRO A 382 -0.68 -8.62 12.65
CA PRO A 382 -0.88 -8.05 13.99
C PRO A 382 0.43 -7.50 14.59
N PHE A 383 1.47 -7.36 13.79
CA PHE A 383 2.79 -6.89 14.21
C PHE A 383 3.47 -6.16 13.06
N LEU A 384 4.47 -5.36 13.40
CA LEU A 384 5.45 -4.77 12.52
C LEU A 384 6.72 -5.62 12.53
N GLY A 385 7.30 -5.92 11.37
CA GLY A 385 8.58 -6.59 11.27
C GLY A 385 9.73 -5.59 11.25
N VAL A 386 10.84 -5.92 11.93
CA VAL A 386 12.10 -5.18 11.85
C VAL A 386 13.21 -6.16 11.57
N TYR A 387 13.88 -6.00 10.44
CA TYR A 387 15.00 -6.85 10.04
C TYR A 387 16.29 -6.01 9.98
N LYS A 388 17.32 -6.44 10.66
CA LYS A 388 18.62 -5.77 10.67
C LYS A 388 19.44 -6.21 9.45
N LEU A 389 19.94 -5.24 8.66
CA LEU A 389 20.74 -5.48 7.45
C LEU A 389 22.20 -5.80 7.76
#